data_a92979af32a88fc8b7f31829bae6591e
#
_entry.id   a92979af32a88fc8b7f31829bae6591e
#
_cell.length_a   1.000
_cell.length_b   1.000
_cell.length_c   1.000
_cell.angle_alpha   90.00
_cell.angle_beta   90.00
_cell.angle_gamma   90.00
#
_symmetry.space_group_name_H-M   'P 1'
#
loop_
_entity.id
_entity.type
_entity.pdbx_description
1 polymer ?
#
loop_
_entity_poly.entity_id
_entity_poly.type
_entity_poly.pdbx_seq_one_letter_code
_entity_poly.pdbx_strand_id
1 'polypeptide(L)'
;MGGLELKNVVNDLAEVDETVLRAKVASLGHLQEEVQVAPVDAKVEYLNNEFTITNEVNGSTIDQEKLISEIKLAFSEGKESLNLTEKKCYVEPAVKANDAKLQNLLDAARKYASAAITYKTRSGDVVLDGSTLVTWLSIDESGNYYRDDAVFKEKVTDFVGSLAKKINSV
;
A
#
# COMPACT_ATOMS: atom_id res chain seq x y z
N MET A 1 38.90 -22.01 -46.21
CA MET A 1 38.44 -20.63 -46.38
C MET A 1 37.51 -20.32 -45.22
N GLY A 2 38.05 -19.55 -44.27
CA GLY A 2 37.29 -19.21 -43.03
C GLY A 2 36.23 -18.19 -43.31
N GLY A 3 35.00 -18.59 -43.09
CA GLY A 3 33.89 -17.62 -42.92
C GLY A 3 34.09 -16.92 -41.60
N LEU A 4 34.46 -15.65 -41.61
CA LEU A 4 34.41 -14.79 -40.46
C LEU A 4 32.94 -14.76 -39.96
N GLU A 5 32.72 -15.28 -38.79
CA GLU A 5 31.42 -15.16 -38.15
C GLU A 5 31.21 -13.68 -37.77
N LEU A 6 30.52 -12.95 -38.62
CA LEU A 6 30.07 -11.58 -38.37
C LEU A 6 29.22 -11.44 -37.07
N LYS A 7 28.72 -12.52 -36.53
CA LYS A 7 27.97 -12.55 -35.27
C LYS A 7 28.76 -12.07 -34.05
N ASN A 8 30.05 -12.37 -33.95
CA ASN A 8 30.88 -11.94 -32.84
C ASN A 8 31.25 -10.45 -32.92
N VAL A 9 31.38 -9.91 -34.13
CA VAL A 9 31.73 -8.49 -34.32
C VAL A 9 30.58 -7.55 -33.97
N VAL A 10 29.33 -8.00 -34.14
CA VAL A 10 28.14 -7.19 -33.78
C VAL A 10 27.91 -7.16 -32.26
N ASN A 11 28.24 -8.22 -31.56
CA ASN A 11 28.13 -8.24 -30.10
C ASN A 11 29.17 -7.36 -29.40
N ASP A 12 30.37 -7.24 -29.96
CA ASP A 12 31.44 -6.35 -29.45
C ASP A 12 31.20 -4.86 -29.77
N LEU A 13 30.35 -4.56 -30.76
CA LEU A 13 30.04 -3.18 -31.18
C LEU A 13 28.88 -2.55 -30.45
N ALA A 14 28.16 -3.31 -29.63
CA ALA A 14 26.95 -2.87 -28.90
C ALA A 14 27.15 -2.86 -27.39
N GLU A 15 28.36 -2.63 -26.89
CA GLU A 15 28.55 -2.36 -25.46
C GLU A 15 28.01 -0.96 -25.16
N VAL A 16 26.82 -0.93 -24.57
CA VAL A 16 26.19 0.32 -24.12
C VAL A 16 26.97 0.81 -22.91
N ASP A 17 27.64 1.95 -23.03
CA ASP A 17 28.25 2.62 -21.87
C ASP A 17 27.16 2.97 -20.87
N GLU A 18 27.16 2.24 -19.76
CA GLU A 18 26.16 2.36 -18.71
C GLU A 18 26.14 3.77 -18.09
N THR A 19 27.29 4.42 -17.98
CA THR A 19 27.38 5.78 -17.43
C THR A 19 26.66 6.78 -18.33
N VAL A 20 26.88 6.67 -19.64
CA VAL A 20 26.20 7.51 -20.63
C VAL A 20 24.71 7.21 -20.67
N LEU A 21 24.33 5.93 -20.61
CA LEU A 21 22.93 5.53 -20.58
C LEU A 21 22.21 6.10 -19.34
N ARG A 22 22.79 5.93 -18.15
CA ARG A 22 22.22 6.48 -16.91
C ARG A 22 22.05 8.00 -16.98
N ALA A 23 23.06 8.72 -17.46
CA ALA A 23 22.99 10.17 -17.65
C ALA A 23 21.88 10.58 -18.62
N LYS A 24 21.70 9.84 -19.71
CA LYS A 24 20.63 10.09 -20.69
C LYS A 24 19.24 9.79 -20.11
N VAL A 25 19.08 8.68 -19.43
CA VAL A 25 17.83 8.31 -18.74
C VAL A 25 17.46 9.38 -17.72
N ALA A 26 18.41 9.80 -16.87
CA ALA A 26 18.18 10.84 -15.88
C ALA A 26 17.82 12.22 -16.50
N SER A 27 18.21 12.48 -17.74
CA SER A 27 17.90 13.74 -18.44
C SER A 27 16.51 13.76 -19.10
N LEU A 28 15.79 12.62 -19.12
CA LEU A 28 14.44 12.55 -19.69
C LEU A 28 13.43 13.24 -18.75
N GLY A 29 12.74 14.27 -19.24
CA GLY A 29 11.85 15.09 -18.44
C GLY A 29 10.72 14.31 -17.74
N HIS A 30 10.24 13.21 -18.35
CA HIS A 30 9.21 12.33 -17.76
C HIS A 30 9.74 11.43 -16.64
N LEU A 31 11.05 11.33 -16.47
CA LEU A 31 11.71 10.53 -15.45
C LEU A 31 12.24 11.35 -14.27
N GLN A 32 11.99 12.67 -14.28
CA GLN A 32 12.33 13.53 -13.14
C GLN A 32 11.35 13.30 -12.01
N GLU A 33 11.86 13.25 -10.78
CA GLU A 33 11.06 12.95 -9.57
C GLU A 33 9.88 13.90 -9.40
N GLU A 34 10.03 15.17 -9.82
CA GLU A 34 8.99 16.22 -9.67
C GLU A 34 7.72 15.96 -10.50
N VAL A 35 7.81 15.14 -11.55
CA VAL A 35 6.66 14.80 -12.40
C VAL A 35 6.15 13.37 -12.18
N GLN A 36 6.84 12.59 -11.34
CA GLN A 36 6.44 11.24 -11.00
C GLN A 36 5.47 11.22 -9.81
N VAL A 37 4.47 10.38 -9.89
CA VAL A 37 3.52 10.14 -8.81
C VAL A 37 3.87 8.81 -8.15
N ALA A 38 4.13 8.82 -6.85
CA ALA A 38 4.40 7.60 -6.11
C ALA A 38 3.16 6.69 -6.09
N PRO A 39 3.33 5.37 -6.13
CA PRO A 39 2.22 4.45 -5.90
C PRO A 39 1.68 4.61 -4.48
N VAL A 40 0.39 4.34 -4.32
CA VAL A 40 -0.29 4.34 -3.01
C VAL A 40 -0.82 2.94 -2.74
N ASP A 41 -0.52 2.41 -1.57
CA ASP A 41 -0.99 1.10 -1.13
C ASP A 41 -2.49 1.10 -0.84
N ALA A 42 -3.13 -0.03 -1.08
CA ALA A 42 -4.48 -0.27 -0.60
C ALA A 42 -4.50 -0.33 0.93
N LYS A 43 -5.55 0.18 1.54
CA LYS A 43 -5.70 0.21 3.01
C LYS A 43 -7.14 0.02 3.44
N VAL A 44 -7.36 -0.40 4.69
CA VAL A 44 -8.67 -0.43 5.31
C VAL A 44 -8.97 0.94 5.90
N GLU A 45 -10.08 1.54 5.51
CA GLU A 45 -10.57 2.83 6.03
C GLU A 45 -11.98 2.70 6.61
N TYR A 46 -12.28 3.55 7.59
CA TYR A 46 -13.63 3.67 8.14
C TYR A 46 -14.32 4.89 7.52
N LEU A 47 -15.19 4.62 6.56
CA LEU A 47 -15.90 5.65 5.79
C LEU A 47 -17.41 5.40 5.87
N ASN A 48 -18.19 6.46 6.04
CA ASN A 48 -19.66 6.38 6.09
C ASN A 48 -20.21 5.33 7.10
N ASN A 49 -19.57 5.23 8.27
CA ASN A 49 -19.88 4.25 9.31
C ASN A 49 -19.64 2.77 8.92
N GLU A 50 -18.80 2.52 7.94
CA GLU A 50 -18.44 1.18 7.49
C GLU A 50 -16.95 1.08 7.24
N PHE A 51 -16.35 -0.08 7.57
CA PHE A 51 -15.01 -0.41 7.15
C PHE A 51 -15.04 -0.92 5.71
N THR A 52 -14.19 -0.31 4.87
CA THR A 52 -14.03 -0.66 3.47
C THR A 52 -12.56 -0.65 3.09
N ILE A 53 -12.22 -1.30 1.98
CA ILE A 53 -10.89 -1.17 1.39
C ILE A 53 -10.91 -0.02 0.40
N THR A 54 -9.99 0.93 0.61
CA THR A 54 -9.62 1.89 -0.41
C THR A 54 -8.55 1.24 -1.28
N ASN A 55 -8.81 1.17 -2.58
CA ASN A 55 -7.93 0.49 -3.54
C ASN A 55 -6.58 1.21 -3.65
N GLU A 56 -5.59 0.44 -4.02
CA GLU A 56 -4.29 0.95 -4.42
C GLU A 56 -4.38 1.88 -5.63
N VAL A 57 -3.44 2.80 -5.71
CA VAL A 57 -3.26 3.66 -6.88
C VAL A 57 -1.89 3.37 -7.49
N ASN A 58 -1.89 2.94 -8.75
CA ASN A 58 -0.65 2.80 -9.50
C ASN A 58 -0.08 4.19 -9.76
N GLY A 59 1.16 4.40 -9.32
CA GLY A 59 1.89 5.61 -9.60
C GLY A 59 2.48 5.64 -11.01
N SER A 60 3.25 6.68 -11.27
CA SER A 60 4.08 6.80 -12.48
C SER A 60 5.59 6.73 -12.17
N THR A 61 5.97 6.41 -10.93
CA THR A 61 7.36 6.26 -10.51
C THR A 61 8.01 5.10 -11.25
N ILE A 62 9.15 5.38 -11.89
CA ILE A 62 9.92 4.40 -12.65
C ILE A 62 10.99 3.77 -11.75
N ASP A 63 11.08 2.45 -11.79
CA ASP A 63 12.23 1.69 -11.32
C ASP A 63 13.40 1.89 -12.29
N GLN A 64 14.30 2.79 -11.95
CA GLN A 64 15.40 3.19 -12.82
C GLN A 64 16.36 2.03 -13.12
N GLU A 65 16.64 1.15 -12.17
CA GLU A 65 17.52 0.02 -12.36
C GLU A 65 16.92 -0.98 -13.35
N LYS A 66 15.64 -1.25 -13.18
CA LYS A 66 14.90 -2.11 -14.10
C LYS A 66 14.81 -1.49 -15.49
N LEU A 67 14.51 -0.20 -15.58
CA LEU A 67 14.48 0.51 -16.86
C LEU A 67 15.82 0.39 -17.61
N ILE A 68 16.94 0.65 -16.93
CA ILE A 68 18.28 0.56 -17.51
C ILE A 68 18.56 -0.87 -17.98
N SER A 69 18.21 -1.86 -17.19
CA SER A 69 18.36 -3.27 -17.55
C SER A 69 17.57 -3.63 -18.81
N GLU A 70 16.31 -3.21 -18.89
CA GLU A 70 15.45 -3.50 -20.05
C GLU A 70 15.88 -2.73 -21.31
N ILE A 71 16.42 -1.49 -21.17
CA ILE A 71 17.00 -0.75 -22.28
C ILE A 71 18.22 -1.50 -22.83
N LYS A 72 19.13 -1.95 -21.97
CA LYS A 72 20.32 -2.74 -22.39
C LYS A 72 19.90 -4.00 -23.14
N LEU A 73 18.88 -4.71 -22.63
CA LEU A 73 18.34 -5.90 -23.28
C LEU A 73 17.74 -5.55 -24.66
N ALA A 74 16.93 -4.50 -24.75
CA ALA A 74 16.33 -4.05 -26.00
C ALA A 74 17.39 -3.69 -27.06
N PHE A 75 18.48 -3.02 -26.65
CA PHE A 75 19.61 -2.75 -27.54
C PHE A 75 20.27 -4.04 -28.05
N SER A 76 20.53 -5.00 -27.15
CA SER A 76 21.15 -6.28 -27.57
C SER A 76 20.26 -7.10 -28.52
N GLU A 77 18.94 -6.93 -28.42
CA GLU A 77 17.95 -7.58 -29.28
C GLU A 77 17.62 -6.79 -30.55
N GLY A 78 18.21 -5.60 -30.74
CA GLY A 78 17.94 -4.72 -31.88
C GLY A 78 16.50 -4.19 -31.92
N LYS A 79 15.85 -4.01 -30.76
CA LYS A 79 14.50 -3.46 -30.68
C LYS A 79 14.50 -1.94 -30.83
N GLU A 80 13.55 -1.42 -31.58
CA GLU A 80 13.41 0.02 -31.82
C GLU A 80 12.54 0.71 -30.75
N SER A 81 11.78 -0.05 -29.94
CA SER A 81 10.89 0.48 -28.91
C SER A 81 10.81 -0.44 -27.70
N LEU A 82 10.52 0.14 -26.55
CA LEU A 82 10.34 -0.56 -25.27
C LEU A 82 9.04 -0.11 -24.63
N ASN A 83 8.13 -1.07 -24.37
CA ASN A 83 6.91 -0.80 -23.62
C ASN A 83 7.18 -0.96 -22.12
N LEU A 84 7.23 0.14 -21.38
CA LEU A 84 7.59 0.15 -19.97
C LEU A 84 6.56 -0.56 -19.07
N THR A 85 5.29 -0.55 -19.47
CA THR A 85 4.20 -1.25 -18.74
C THR A 85 4.35 -2.76 -18.86
N GLU A 86 4.55 -3.27 -20.08
CA GLU A 86 4.75 -4.70 -20.33
C GLU A 86 6.01 -5.23 -19.63
N LYS A 87 7.04 -4.39 -19.58
CA LYS A 87 8.32 -4.69 -18.93
C LYS A 87 8.29 -4.46 -17.42
N LYS A 88 7.17 -3.98 -16.88
CA LYS A 88 6.99 -3.69 -15.45
C LYS A 88 8.08 -2.77 -14.89
N CYS A 89 8.39 -1.71 -15.62
CA CYS A 89 9.37 -0.73 -15.21
C CYS A 89 8.82 0.32 -14.22
N TYR A 90 7.54 0.26 -13.88
CA TYR A 90 6.94 1.11 -12.86
C TYR A 90 7.02 0.47 -11.49
N VAL A 91 7.22 1.29 -10.47
CA VAL A 91 7.10 0.85 -9.07
C VAL A 91 5.64 0.53 -8.79
N GLU A 92 5.37 -0.70 -8.37
CA GLU A 92 4.01 -1.13 -8.01
C GLU A 92 3.73 -0.86 -6.52
N PRO A 93 2.45 -0.62 -6.14
CA PRO A 93 2.04 -0.62 -4.74
C PRO A 93 2.42 -1.93 -4.05
N ALA A 94 2.92 -1.82 -2.82
CA ALA A 94 3.34 -2.99 -2.04
C ALA A 94 2.14 -3.80 -1.53
N VAL A 95 1.02 -3.12 -1.26
CA VAL A 95 -0.23 -3.74 -0.80
C VAL A 95 -1.32 -3.48 -1.82
N LYS A 96 -1.97 -4.54 -2.28
CA LYS A 96 -3.10 -4.47 -3.23
C LYS A 96 -4.42 -4.82 -2.53
N ALA A 97 -5.53 -4.33 -3.07
CA ALA A 97 -6.85 -4.54 -2.49
C ALA A 97 -7.24 -6.02 -2.33
N ASN A 98 -6.68 -6.89 -3.16
CA ASN A 98 -6.87 -8.34 -3.08
C ASN A 98 -5.88 -9.06 -2.16
N ASP A 99 -5.02 -8.34 -1.43
CA ASP A 99 -4.10 -8.94 -0.47
C ASP A 99 -4.87 -9.65 0.67
N ALA A 100 -4.52 -10.90 0.92
CA ALA A 100 -5.21 -11.71 1.92
C ALA A 100 -5.08 -11.15 3.35
N LYS A 101 -3.95 -10.50 3.67
CA LYS A 101 -3.76 -9.86 4.98
C LYS A 101 -4.68 -8.66 5.14
N LEU A 102 -4.84 -7.87 4.08
CA LEU A 102 -5.72 -6.72 4.07
C LEU A 102 -7.20 -7.15 4.19
N GLN A 103 -7.60 -8.22 3.50
CA GLN A 103 -8.95 -8.80 3.64
C GLN A 103 -9.22 -9.29 5.06
N ASN A 104 -8.27 -10.00 5.68
CA ASN A 104 -8.38 -10.44 7.06
C ASN A 104 -8.49 -9.26 8.04
N LEU A 105 -7.75 -8.17 7.77
CA LEU A 105 -7.82 -6.95 8.56
C LEU A 105 -9.20 -6.29 8.45
N LEU A 106 -9.75 -6.21 7.23
CA LEU A 106 -11.10 -5.72 6.98
C LEU A 106 -12.15 -6.52 7.75
N ASP A 107 -12.07 -7.85 7.70
CA ASP A 107 -13.02 -8.73 8.40
C ASP A 107 -12.92 -8.56 9.92
N ALA A 108 -11.70 -8.44 10.46
CA ALA A 108 -11.47 -8.15 11.86
C ALA A 108 -12.06 -6.78 12.27
N ALA A 109 -11.82 -5.74 11.48
CA ALA A 109 -12.33 -4.40 11.72
C ALA A 109 -13.87 -4.36 11.68
N ARG A 110 -14.49 -5.02 10.71
CA ARG A 110 -15.95 -5.14 10.59
C ARG A 110 -16.56 -5.87 11.79
N LYS A 111 -15.86 -6.87 12.30
CA LYS A 111 -16.31 -7.58 13.51
C LYS A 111 -16.39 -6.65 14.73
N TYR A 112 -15.44 -5.73 14.90
CA TYR A 112 -15.53 -4.69 15.95
C TYR A 112 -16.67 -3.72 15.69
N ALA A 113 -16.83 -3.25 14.45
CA ALA A 113 -17.90 -2.31 14.08
C ALA A 113 -19.31 -2.90 14.24
N SER A 114 -19.47 -4.22 14.12
CA SER A 114 -20.75 -4.90 14.25
C SER A 114 -21.11 -5.26 15.70
N ALA A 115 -20.20 -5.09 16.65
CA ALA A 115 -20.44 -5.46 18.03
C ALA A 115 -21.42 -4.48 18.71
N ALA A 116 -22.34 -5.01 19.49
CA ALA A 116 -23.24 -4.23 20.32
C ALA A 116 -23.49 -4.97 21.67
N ILE A 117 -23.13 -4.30 22.76
CA ILE A 117 -23.32 -4.84 24.12
C ILE A 117 -24.24 -3.89 24.87
N THR A 118 -25.39 -4.39 25.26
CA THR A 118 -26.35 -3.61 26.08
C THR A 118 -26.20 -3.96 27.54
N TYR A 119 -25.82 -2.98 28.34
CA TYR A 119 -25.77 -3.05 29.79
C TYR A 119 -27.13 -2.59 30.37
N LYS A 120 -27.86 -3.50 30.93
CA LYS A 120 -29.14 -3.20 31.59
C LYS A 120 -28.88 -2.63 32.98
N THR A 121 -29.26 -1.38 33.21
CA THR A 121 -29.10 -0.72 34.50
C THR A 121 -30.44 -0.23 35.05
N ARG A 122 -30.49 0.11 36.34
CA ARG A 122 -31.72 0.65 36.97
C ARG A 122 -32.10 2.03 36.42
N SER A 123 -31.12 2.79 35.95
CA SER A 123 -31.30 4.13 35.38
C SER A 123 -31.49 4.14 33.84
N GLY A 124 -31.67 2.94 33.25
CA GLY A 124 -31.82 2.75 31.79
C GLY A 124 -30.69 1.96 31.16
N ASP A 125 -30.86 1.60 29.92
CA ASP A 125 -29.89 0.81 29.20
C ASP A 125 -28.69 1.70 28.73
N VAL A 126 -27.49 1.13 28.77
CA VAL A 126 -26.29 1.72 28.20
C VAL A 126 -25.79 0.79 27.11
N VAL A 127 -25.60 1.30 25.89
CA VAL A 127 -25.14 0.50 24.76
C VAL A 127 -23.67 0.86 24.47
N LEU A 128 -22.83 -0.17 24.42
CA LEU A 128 -21.51 -0.09 23.84
C LEU A 128 -21.61 -0.67 22.41
N ASP A 129 -21.66 0.18 21.44
CA ASP A 129 -21.84 -0.19 20.04
C ASP A 129 -20.54 -0.19 19.25
N GLY A 130 -20.60 -0.68 18.02
CA GLY A 130 -19.47 -0.73 17.11
C GLY A 130 -18.89 0.64 16.78
N SER A 131 -19.71 1.70 16.73
CA SER A 131 -19.23 3.06 16.45
C SER A 131 -18.30 3.56 17.57
N THR A 132 -18.62 3.23 18.81
CA THR A 132 -17.76 3.49 19.98
C THR A 132 -16.50 2.63 19.93
N LEU A 133 -16.63 1.32 19.65
CA LEU A 133 -15.48 0.39 19.60
C LEU A 133 -14.48 0.73 18.52
N VAL A 134 -14.91 1.25 17.37
CA VAL A 134 -14.03 1.73 16.31
C VAL A 134 -13.10 2.84 16.80
N THR A 135 -13.57 3.74 17.68
CA THR A 135 -12.74 4.82 18.23
C THR A 135 -11.67 4.33 19.20
N TRP A 136 -11.71 3.06 19.60
CA TRP A 136 -10.73 2.41 20.48
C TRP A 136 -9.62 1.68 19.72
N LEU A 137 -9.75 1.60 18.38
CA LEU A 137 -8.71 1.05 17.52
C LEU A 137 -7.63 2.09 17.28
N SER A 138 -6.41 1.64 17.16
CA SER A 138 -5.26 2.43 16.74
C SER A 138 -5.09 2.35 15.23
N ILE A 139 -4.29 3.29 14.67
CA ILE A 139 -3.97 3.33 13.24
C ILE A 139 -2.45 3.23 13.12
N ASP A 140 -1.95 2.32 12.27
CA ASP A 140 -0.53 2.17 12.00
C ASP A 140 -0.01 3.25 11.01
N GLU A 141 1.30 3.25 10.76
CA GLU A 141 1.94 4.19 9.82
C GLU A 141 1.43 4.06 8.37
N SER A 142 0.92 2.91 8.02
CA SER A 142 0.29 2.63 6.71
C SER A 142 -1.20 3.02 6.65
N GLY A 143 -1.76 3.50 7.77
CA GLY A 143 -3.16 3.90 7.87
C GLY A 143 -4.13 2.75 8.16
N ASN A 144 -3.65 1.57 8.54
CA ASN A 144 -4.50 0.43 8.86
C ASN A 144 -4.95 0.45 10.32
N TYR A 145 -6.22 0.10 10.55
CA TYR A 145 -6.77 -0.04 11.89
C TYR A 145 -6.32 -1.35 12.53
N TYR A 146 -5.86 -1.26 13.77
CA TYR A 146 -5.51 -2.43 14.57
C TYR A 146 -5.89 -2.22 16.03
N ARG A 147 -5.94 -3.32 16.80
CA ARG A 147 -6.15 -3.25 18.24
C ARG A 147 -4.79 -3.16 18.94
N ASP A 148 -4.49 -2.01 19.54
CA ASP A 148 -3.44 -1.89 20.54
C ASP A 148 -3.99 -2.31 21.92
N ASP A 149 -3.42 -3.35 22.52
CA ASP A 149 -3.95 -3.91 23.76
C ASP A 149 -3.85 -2.94 24.96
N ALA A 150 -2.84 -2.07 25.00
CA ALA A 150 -2.68 -1.08 26.06
C ALA A 150 -3.74 0.02 25.93
N VAL A 151 -3.88 0.59 24.74
CA VAL A 151 -4.89 1.62 24.43
C VAL A 151 -6.30 1.06 24.65
N PHE A 152 -6.56 -0.13 24.13
CA PHE A 152 -7.86 -0.76 24.26
C PHE A 152 -8.24 -1.01 25.71
N LYS A 153 -7.29 -1.46 26.55
CA LYS A 153 -7.49 -1.66 27.99
C LYS A 153 -7.81 -0.35 28.72
N GLU A 154 -7.12 0.74 28.37
CA GLU A 154 -7.39 2.08 28.90
C GLU A 154 -8.84 2.49 28.58
N LYS A 155 -9.25 2.40 27.32
CA LYS A 155 -10.59 2.75 26.86
C LYS A 155 -11.68 1.92 27.54
N VAL A 156 -11.45 0.61 27.73
CA VAL A 156 -12.36 -0.27 28.50
C VAL A 156 -12.47 0.20 29.94
N THR A 157 -11.36 0.55 30.58
CA THR A 157 -11.31 1.03 31.96
C THR A 157 -12.11 2.32 32.12
N ASP A 158 -11.91 3.28 31.22
CA ASP A 158 -12.64 4.56 31.22
C ASP A 158 -14.14 4.36 31.02
N PHE A 159 -14.50 3.50 30.07
CA PHE A 159 -15.92 3.16 29.83
C PHE A 159 -16.58 2.54 31.04
N VAL A 160 -15.93 1.53 31.64
CA VAL A 160 -16.45 0.88 32.88
C VAL A 160 -16.54 1.89 34.03
N GLY A 161 -15.55 2.78 34.16
CA GLY A 161 -15.60 3.85 35.19
C GLY A 161 -16.74 4.82 34.96
N SER A 162 -17.05 5.18 33.73
CA SER A 162 -18.21 6.03 33.38
C SER A 162 -19.53 5.31 33.62
N LEU A 163 -19.60 4.03 33.29
CA LEU A 163 -20.76 3.19 33.53
C LEU A 163 -21.05 3.05 35.06
N ALA A 164 -20.00 2.81 35.86
CA ALA A 164 -20.13 2.71 37.32
C ALA A 164 -20.65 4.02 37.94
N LYS A 165 -20.15 5.19 37.49
CA LYS A 165 -20.68 6.49 37.94
C LYS A 165 -22.15 6.66 37.60
N LYS A 166 -22.57 6.25 36.40
CA LYS A 166 -23.96 6.33 35.95
C LYS A 166 -24.89 5.42 36.76
N ILE A 167 -24.41 4.24 37.19
CA ILE A 167 -25.17 3.30 38.01
C ILE A 167 -25.25 3.78 39.46
N ASN A 168 -24.18 4.38 40.00
CA ASN A 168 -24.10 4.79 41.41
C ASN A 168 -24.68 6.18 41.68
N SER A 169 -25.06 6.93 40.64
CA SER A 169 -25.64 8.29 40.77
C SER A 169 -27.17 8.30 41.00
N VAL A 170 -27.74 7.18 41.40
CA VAL A 170 -29.19 7.04 41.72
C VAL A 170 -29.41 7.00 43.23
#